data_4a12eb9a40abe1f045481fc8fabbf1e8
#
_entry.id   4a12eb9a40abe1f045481fc8fabbf1e8
#
_cell.length_a   1.000
_cell.length_b   1.000
_cell.length_c   1.000
_cell.angle_alpha   90.00
_cell.angle_beta   90.00
_cell.angle_gamma   90.00
#
_symmetry.space_group_name_H-M   'P 1'
#
loop_
_entity.id
_entity.type
_entity.pdbx_description
1 polymer ?
#
loop_
_entity_poly.entity_id
_entity_poly.type
_entity_poly.pdbx_seq_one_letter_code
_entity_poly.pdbx_strand_id
1 'polypeptide(L)'
;MEIMLDDGAYMPSRGHRTDAGLDLRTPKAVTVPAYGSAIVDTGVHVALPHGCAGLLVSKSGLNVRHDITSTGLIDEGYTGSIVVKLYNHGGEDHEFEAGDKVTQLVVIPVVCEPLERVSAFNATERGDNGFGSTGR
;
A
#
# COMPACT_ATOMS: atom_id res chain seq x y z
N MET A 1 -7.32 -10.00 -13.03
CA MET A 1 -6.03 -9.30 -12.83
C MET A 1 -4.91 -10.31 -13.07
N GLU A 2 -4.06 -10.03 -14.02
CA GLU A 2 -2.92 -10.89 -14.32
C GLU A 2 -1.78 -10.63 -13.33
N ILE A 3 -1.02 -11.69 -13.04
CA ILE A 3 0.11 -11.64 -12.09
C ILE A 3 1.28 -12.40 -12.71
N MET A 4 2.47 -11.82 -12.60
CA MET A 4 3.74 -12.47 -12.89
C MET A 4 4.60 -12.46 -11.63
N LEU A 5 5.42 -13.46 -11.46
CA LEU A 5 6.29 -13.61 -10.29
C LEU A 5 7.74 -13.80 -10.74
N ASP A 6 8.65 -13.10 -10.08
CA ASP A 6 10.07 -13.37 -10.18
C ASP A 6 10.44 -14.67 -9.45
N ASP A 7 11.63 -15.22 -9.73
CA ASP A 7 12.13 -16.40 -9.06
C ASP A 7 12.21 -16.19 -7.54
N GLY A 8 11.58 -17.08 -6.80
CA GLY A 8 11.53 -17.01 -5.33
C GLY A 8 10.45 -16.09 -4.75
N ALA A 9 9.69 -15.36 -5.58
CA ALA A 9 8.55 -14.58 -5.14
C ALA A 9 7.36 -15.45 -4.74
N TYR A 10 6.53 -14.93 -3.86
CA TYR A 10 5.35 -15.64 -3.35
C TYR A 10 4.07 -15.12 -4.02
N MET A 11 3.20 -16.06 -4.43
CA MET A 11 1.89 -15.70 -4.94
C MET A 11 1.07 -14.93 -3.88
N PRO A 12 0.56 -13.73 -4.20
CA PRO A 12 -0.33 -13.00 -3.31
C PRO A 12 -1.58 -13.80 -2.95
N SER A 13 -2.02 -13.67 -1.71
CA SER A 13 -3.17 -14.44 -1.23
C SER A 13 -4.08 -13.62 -0.32
N ARG A 14 -5.38 -13.97 -0.29
CA ARG A 14 -6.32 -13.46 0.70
C ARG A 14 -6.40 -14.42 1.88
N GLY A 15 -6.56 -13.88 3.08
CA GLY A 15 -6.83 -14.69 4.28
C GLY A 15 -8.20 -15.36 4.18
N HIS A 16 -9.22 -14.57 3.77
CA HIS A 16 -10.58 -15.03 3.49
C HIS A 16 -11.00 -14.57 2.09
N ARG A 17 -11.93 -15.27 1.47
CA ARG A 17 -12.40 -14.99 0.11
C ARG A 17 -12.91 -13.56 -0.10
N THR A 18 -13.44 -12.93 0.94
CA THR A 18 -14.02 -11.59 0.93
C THR A 18 -13.08 -10.49 1.43
N ASP A 19 -11.84 -10.82 1.82
CA ASP A 19 -10.87 -9.82 2.25
C ASP A 19 -10.52 -8.89 1.09
N ALA A 20 -10.48 -7.59 1.35
CA ALA A 20 -10.12 -6.59 0.35
C ALA A 20 -8.65 -6.68 -0.06
N GLY A 21 -7.77 -6.97 0.90
CA GLY A 21 -6.32 -7.01 0.70
C GLY A 21 -5.81 -8.35 0.19
N LEU A 22 -4.87 -8.27 -0.75
CA LEU A 22 -4.00 -9.37 -1.16
C LEU A 22 -2.70 -9.27 -0.36
N ASP A 23 -2.42 -10.22 0.50
CA ASP A 23 -1.18 -10.26 1.26
C ASP A 23 0.03 -10.43 0.33
N LEU A 24 1.00 -9.54 0.45
CA LEU A 24 2.30 -9.62 -0.20
C LEU A 24 3.36 -10.06 0.82
N ARG A 25 4.27 -10.90 0.36
CA ARG A 25 5.29 -11.51 1.21
C ARG A 25 6.69 -11.06 0.80
N THR A 26 7.60 -11.04 1.76
CA THR A 26 9.02 -10.85 1.46
C THR A 26 9.62 -12.15 0.91
N PRO A 27 10.39 -12.11 -0.20
CA PRO A 27 11.11 -13.28 -0.69
C PRO A 27 12.40 -13.58 0.10
N LYS A 28 12.84 -12.66 0.94
CA LYS A 28 14.09 -12.74 1.71
C LYS A 28 13.87 -12.30 3.15
N ALA A 29 14.74 -12.74 4.05
CA ALA A 29 14.78 -12.17 5.39
C ALA A 29 15.10 -10.68 5.32
N VAL A 30 14.43 -9.88 6.17
CA VAL A 30 14.62 -8.43 6.26
C VAL A 30 14.45 -7.96 7.69
N THR A 31 15.34 -7.10 8.14
CA THR A 31 15.23 -6.41 9.43
C THR A 31 14.81 -4.97 9.20
N VAL A 32 13.76 -4.53 9.86
CA VAL A 32 13.33 -3.13 9.90
C VAL A 32 13.80 -2.54 11.22
N PRO A 33 14.88 -1.72 11.21
CA PRO A 33 15.50 -1.25 12.44
C PRO A 33 14.55 -0.36 13.24
N ALA A 34 14.74 -0.31 14.56
CA ALA A 34 14.00 0.55 15.48
C ALA A 34 14.04 2.02 14.98
N TYR A 35 12.89 2.67 14.96
CA TYR A 35 12.71 4.04 14.45
C TYR A 35 13.22 4.27 13.03
N GLY A 36 13.32 3.19 12.25
CA GLY A 36 13.89 3.18 10.91
C GLY A 36 12.95 2.65 9.85
N SER A 37 13.54 2.23 8.74
CA SER A 37 12.79 1.67 7.61
C SER A 37 13.61 0.67 6.84
N ALA A 38 12.93 -0.22 6.11
CA ALA A 38 13.53 -1.13 5.15
C ALA A 38 12.72 -1.17 3.86
N ILE A 39 13.38 -1.51 2.76
CA ILE A 39 12.74 -1.69 1.46
C ILE A 39 12.67 -3.18 1.16
N VAL A 40 11.51 -3.63 0.72
CA VAL A 40 11.26 -5.00 0.29
C VAL A 40 10.80 -4.98 -1.16
N ASP A 41 11.57 -5.59 -2.03
CA ASP A 41 11.13 -5.97 -3.37
C ASP A 41 10.42 -7.33 -3.26
N THR A 42 9.14 -7.35 -3.58
CA THR A 42 8.32 -8.56 -3.42
C THR A 42 8.49 -9.55 -4.56
N GLY A 43 9.04 -9.13 -5.68
CA GLY A 43 9.10 -9.91 -6.93
C GLY A 43 7.73 -10.17 -7.55
N VAL A 44 6.69 -9.46 -7.11
CA VAL A 44 5.33 -9.60 -7.61
C VAL A 44 5.02 -8.49 -8.60
N HIS A 45 4.56 -8.86 -9.78
CA HIS A 45 4.12 -7.94 -10.83
C HIS A 45 2.61 -8.13 -11.04
N VAL A 46 1.89 -7.02 -11.26
CA VAL A 46 0.44 -7.05 -11.51
C VAL A 46 0.09 -6.21 -12.73
N ALA A 47 -0.90 -6.67 -13.49
CA ALA A 47 -1.60 -5.84 -14.46
C ALA A 47 -2.94 -5.45 -13.85
N LEU A 48 -3.03 -4.22 -13.35
CA LEU A 48 -4.25 -3.72 -12.73
C LEU A 48 -5.39 -3.59 -13.74
N PRO A 49 -6.64 -3.81 -13.33
CA PRO A 49 -7.79 -3.56 -14.19
C PRO A 49 -7.88 -2.09 -14.60
N HIS A 50 -8.43 -1.83 -15.80
CA HIS A 50 -8.66 -0.47 -16.27
C HIS A 50 -9.47 0.36 -15.28
N GLY A 51 -9.07 1.61 -15.08
CA GLY A 51 -9.70 2.53 -14.12
C GLY A 51 -9.44 2.19 -12.64
N CYS A 52 -8.41 1.40 -12.35
CA CYS A 52 -8.07 1.02 -10.98
C CYS A 52 -6.62 1.41 -10.63
N ALA A 53 -6.40 1.62 -9.35
CA ALA A 53 -5.07 1.70 -8.76
C ALA A 53 -4.89 0.61 -7.72
N GLY A 54 -3.65 0.25 -7.46
CA GLY A 54 -3.26 -0.63 -6.36
C GLY A 54 -2.77 0.20 -5.17
N LEU A 55 -3.41 0.05 -4.03
CA LEU A 55 -2.99 0.72 -2.81
C LEU A 55 -2.28 -0.29 -1.89
N LEU A 56 -1.02 -0.02 -1.57
CA LEU A 56 -0.31 -0.77 -0.53
C LEU A 56 -0.69 -0.19 0.83
N VAL A 57 -1.20 -1.05 1.70
CA VAL A 57 -1.62 -0.66 3.04
C VAL A 57 -1.04 -1.59 4.09
N SER A 58 -0.79 -1.01 5.27
CA SER A 58 -0.27 -1.75 6.41
C SER A 58 -1.19 -2.91 6.78
N LYS A 59 -0.60 -4.02 7.19
CA LYS A 59 -1.35 -5.08 7.86
C LYS A 59 -1.70 -4.63 9.27
N SER A 60 -2.97 -4.78 9.65
CA SER A 60 -3.46 -4.34 10.96
C SER A 60 -2.67 -4.95 12.12
N GLY A 61 -2.33 -6.23 12.03
CA GLY A 61 -1.54 -6.92 13.05
C GLY A 61 -0.12 -6.36 13.19
N LEU A 62 0.54 -6.03 12.10
CA LEU A 62 1.87 -5.42 12.11
C LEU A 62 1.81 -3.99 12.65
N ASN A 63 0.82 -3.21 12.21
CA ASN A 63 0.66 -1.84 12.66
C ASN A 63 0.35 -1.76 14.18
N VAL A 64 -0.66 -2.50 14.64
CA VAL A 64 -1.16 -2.36 16.03
C VAL A 64 -0.25 -3.03 17.07
N ARG A 65 0.44 -4.12 16.70
CA ARG A 65 1.23 -4.92 17.65
C ARG A 65 2.72 -4.67 17.59
N HIS A 66 3.21 -4.19 16.45
CA HIS A 66 4.65 -4.08 16.17
C HIS A 66 5.05 -2.71 15.63
N ASP A 67 4.12 -1.75 15.60
CA ASP A 67 4.38 -0.39 15.09
C ASP A 67 4.96 -0.35 13.66
N ILE A 68 4.72 -1.41 12.86
CA ILE A 68 5.20 -1.50 11.48
C ILE A 68 4.10 -1.02 10.53
N THR A 69 4.44 0.00 9.74
CA THR A 69 3.55 0.53 8.70
C THR A 69 4.14 0.42 7.32
N SER A 70 3.27 0.45 6.32
CA SER A 70 3.64 0.52 4.90
C SER A 70 2.58 1.31 4.14
N THR A 71 2.99 1.98 3.06
CA THR A 71 2.08 2.65 2.14
C THR A 71 2.72 2.71 0.76
N GLY A 72 1.90 2.75 -0.29
CA GLY A 72 2.35 2.91 -1.66
C GLY A 72 1.17 2.95 -2.60
N LEU A 73 1.36 3.56 -3.76
CA LEU A 73 0.39 3.60 -4.85
C LEU A 73 1.00 2.95 -6.07
N ILE A 74 0.26 2.03 -6.66
CA ILE A 74 0.60 1.35 -7.91
C ILE A 74 -0.37 1.88 -8.97
N ASP A 75 0.16 2.55 -9.98
CA ASP A 75 -0.65 3.12 -11.05
C ASP A 75 -1.08 2.05 -12.07
N GLU A 76 -2.22 2.30 -12.73
CA GLU A 76 -2.62 1.54 -13.92
C GLU A 76 -1.49 1.59 -14.95
N GLY A 77 -1.14 0.44 -15.52
CA GLY A 77 -0.05 0.33 -16.52
C GLY A 77 1.35 0.14 -15.94
N TYR A 78 1.54 0.30 -14.62
CA TYR A 78 2.79 -0.13 -14.01
C TYR A 78 2.83 -1.65 -13.89
N THR A 79 3.82 -2.27 -14.53
CA THR A 79 4.02 -3.73 -14.53
C THR A 79 5.38 -4.16 -13.96
N GLY A 80 6.11 -3.23 -13.35
CA GLY A 80 7.33 -3.52 -12.60
C GLY A 80 7.04 -4.31 -11.32
N SER A 81 8.09 -4.82 -10.67
CA SER A 81 7.95 -5.47 -9.38
C SER A 81 7.40 -4.51 -8.32
N ILE A 82 6.48 -4.98 -7.50
CA ILE A 82 5.96 -4.21 -6.38
C ILE A 82 7.01 -4.13 -5.28
N VAL A 83 7.52 -2.92 -5.08
CA VAL A 83 8.48 -2.60 -4.02
C VAL A 83 7.73 -1.86 -2.91
N VAL A 84 7.87 -2.33 -1.68
CA VAL A 84 7.27 -1.72 -0.51
C VAL A 84 8.33 -1.19 0.43
N LYS A 85 8.09 -0.02 1.01
CA LYS A 85 8.88 0.50 2.12
C LYS A 85 8.12 0.28 3.42
N LEU A 86 8.78 -0.42 4.34
CA LEU A 86 8.30 -0.68 5.70
C LEU A 86 8.90 0.36 6.63
N TYR A 87 8.09 0.92 7.51
CA TYR A 87 8.52 1.86 8.54
C TYR A 87 8.28 1.26 9.90
N ASN A 88 9.28 1.32 10.76
CA ASN A 88 9.20 0.89 12.15
C ASN A 88 9.14 2.13 13.06
N HIS A 89 8.03 2.32 13.73
CA HIS A 89 7.82 3.42 14.67
C HIS A 89 8.11 3.00 16.12
N GLY A 90 8.40 1.71 16.33
CA GLY A 90 8.74 1.13 17.62
C GLY A 90 10.22 1.24 17.96
N GLY A 91 10.54 1.01 19.24
CA GLY A 91 11.91 1.11 19.79
C GLY A 91 12.72 -0.18 19.69
N GLU A 92 12.23 -1.21 19.03
CA GLU A 92 12.92 -2.49 18.83
C GLU A 92 12.97 -2.84 17.34
N ASP A 93 14.05 -3.51 16.92
CA ASP A 93 14.15 -4.01 15.56
C ASP A 93 13.06 -5.05 15.31
N HIS A 94 12.48 -5.05 14.11
CA HIS A 94 11.51 -6.05 13.71
C HIS A 94 12.08 -6.90 12.57
N GLU A 95 12.13 -8.21 12.77
CA GLU A 95 12.67 -9.18 11.83
C GLU A 95 11.54 -9.90 11.09
N PHE A 96 11.68 -10.01 9.78
CA PHE A 96 10.85 -10.84 8.91
C PHE A 96 11.71 -11.94 8.32
N GLU A 97 11.17 -13.13 8.24
CA GLU A 97 11.75 -14.23 7.48
C GLU A 97 11.19 -14.28 6.04
N ALA A 98 11.88 -14.99 5.15
CA ALA A 98 11.37 -15.24 3.81
C ALA A 98 9.99 -15.92 3.89
N GLY A 99 9.01 -15.37 3.15
CA GLY A 99 7.63 -15.85 3.18
C GLY A 99 6.71 -15.12 4.16
N ASP A 100 7.25 -14.26 5.02
CA ASP A 100 6.42 -13.45 5.91
C ASP A 100 5.62 -12.40 5.14
N LYS A 101 4.40 -12.14 5.62
CA LYS A 101 3.49 -11.14 5.08
C LYS A 101 3.90 -9.76 5.56
N VAL A 102 4.32 -8.90 4.65
CA VAL A 102 4.87 -7.56 4.97
C VAL A 102 3.89 -6.41 4.73
N THR A 103 2.99 -6.57 3.76
CA THR A 103 1.99 -5.56 3.39
C THR A 103 0.81 -6.24 2.72
N GLN A 104 -0.19 -5.46 2.31
CA GLN A 104 -1.29 -5.94 1.49
C GLN A 104 -1.61 -4.97 0.36
N LEU A 105 -1.95 -5.53 -0.80
CA LEU A 105 -2.39 -4.79 -1.98
C LEU A 105 -3.92 -4.77 -2.01
N VAL A 106 -4.51 -3.58 -2.03
CA VAL A 106 -5.94 -3.35 -2.23
C VAL A 106 -6.13 -2.71 -3.59
N VAL A 107 -6.93 -3.30 -4.47
CA VAL A 107 -7.26 -2.73 -5.77
C VAL A 107 -8.51 -1.88 -5.61
N ILE A 108 -8.41 -0.60 -5.95
CA ILE A 108 -9.49 0.38 -5.81
C ILE A 108 -9.79 1.06 -7.16
N PRO A 109 -11.05 1.36 -7.47
CA PRO A 109 -11.37 2.18 -8.63
C PRO A 109 -10.91 3.62 -8.39
N VAL A 110 -10.40 4.26 -9.43
CA VAL A 110 -9.95 5.66 -9.38
C VAL A 110 -10.56 6.46 -10.51
N VAL A 111 -10.76 7.75 -10.27
CA VAL A 111 -11.24 8.70 -11.27
C VAL A 111 -10.07 9.57 -11.70
N CYS A 112 -9.73 9.51 -12.99
CA CYS A 112 -8.64 10.28 -13.60
C CYS A 112 -9.23 11.33 -14.53
N GLU A 113 -9.81 12.38 -13.97
CA GLU A 113 -10.39 13.47 -14.76
C GLU A 113 -9.31 14.40 -15.32
N PRO A 114 -9.48 14.92 -16.54
CA PRO A 114 -8.64 15.98 -17.07
C PRO A 114 -8.68 17.22 -16.17
N LEU A 115 -7.53 17.85 -15.97
CA LEU A 115 -7.44 19.07 -15.17
C LEU A 115 -7.77 20.29 -16.02
N GLU A 116 -8.73 21.10 -15.56
CA GLU A 116 -9.06 22.40 -16.13
C GLU A 116 -8.71 23.52 -15.14
N ARG A 117 -7.90 24.48 -15.60
CA ARG A 117 -7.56 25.65 -14.81
C ARG A 117 -8.69 26.66 -14.86
N VAL A 118 -9.29 26.96 -13.71
CA VAL A 118 -10.30 28.00 -13.57
C VAL A 118 -9.77 29.15 -12.69
N SER A 119 -10.39 30.34 -12.80
CA SER A 119 -10.06 31.50 -11.98
C SER A 119 -10.75 31.50 -10.62
N ALA A 120 -11.88 30.78 -10.49
CA ALA A 120 -12.65 30.64 -9.25
C ALA A 120 -13.49 29.37 -9.32
N PHE A 121 -13.82 28.83 -8.15
CA PHE A 121 -14.83 27.76 -8.00
C PHE A 121 -16.19 28.38 -7.68
N ASN A 122 -17.25 27.64 -7.96
CA ASN A 122 -18.57 27.96 -7.47
C ASN A 122 -18.59 27.94 -5.93
N ALA A 123 -19.33 28.86 -5.33
CA ALA A 123 -19.48 28.89 -3.88
C ALA A 123 -20.11 27.60 -3.35
N THR A 124 -19.55 27.06 -2.29
CA THR A 124 -20.06 25.89 -1.56
C THR A 124 -20.30 26.26 -0.10
N GLU A 125 -21.16 25.50 0.58
CA GLU A 125 -21.43 25.68 2.01
C GLU A 125 -20.14 25.60 2.86
N ARG A 126 -19.22 24.73 2.50
CA ARG A 126 -17.94 24.54 3.20
C ARG A 126 -16.90 25.60 2.83
N GLY A 127 -16.86 26.04 1.58
CA GLY A 127 -15.84 26.97 1.07
C GLY A 127 -14.42 26.58 1.49
N ASP A 128 -13.68 27.54 2.05
CA ASP A 128 -12.29 27.35 2.53
C ASP A 128 -12.19 26.82 3.96
N ASN A 129 -13.34 26.51 4.60
CA ASN A 129 -13.34 26.02 5.98
C ASN A 129 -12.75 24.61 6.06
N GLY A 130 -11.48 24.56 6.49
CA GLY A 130 -10.72 23.32 6.74
C GLY A 130 -10.72 22.92 8.22
N PHE A 131 -9.60 22.50 8.69
CA PHE A 131 -9.26 21.98 10.01
C PHE A 131 -10.16 22.44 11.17
N GLY A 132 -11.00 21.49 11.69
CA GLY A 132 -11.86 21.77 12.85
C GLY A 132 -13.18 22.47 12.54
N SER A 133 -13.54 22.70 11.28
CA SER A 133 -14.79 23.38 10.90
C SER A 133 -16.07 22.63 11.33
N THR A 134 -15.98 21.31 11.62
CA THR A 134 -17.09 20.47 12.08
C THR A 134 -17.13 20.24 13.59
N GLY A 135 -16.26 20.96 14.34
CA GLY A 135 -16.16 20.82 15.80
C GLY A 135 -15.39 19.57 16.25
N ARG A 136 -15.34 19.38 17.56
CA ARG A 136 -14.82 18.16 18.21
C ARG A 136 -15.95 17.23 18.56
#